data_26502fbf71d3363bd514a43ebc465b1d
#
_entry.id   26502fbf71d3363bd514a43ebc465b1d
#
_cell.length_a   1.000
_cell.length_b   1.000
_cell.length_c   1.000
_cell.angle_alpha   90.00
_cell.angle_beta   90.00
_cell.angle_gamma   90.00
#
_symmetry.space_group_name_H-M   'P 1'
#
loop_
_entity.id
_entity.type
_entity.pdbx_description
1 polymer ?
#
loop_
_entity_poly.entity_id
_entity_poly.type
_entity_poly.pdbx_seq_one_letter_code
_entity_poly.pdbx_strand_id
1 'polypeptide(L)'
;MEYGVLSVIPPILAITLAIVTKEVYTSLIVGIFTGCLILTDFNPLLAFTKMFDNVFSKMGDAEWNVPNMIFILFLGSLITVITAAGGSRAFAEWASSKIKNRAWAQGAAWLLGLFIFIDDYFNSLTIGAIVKPVTDKYRVSRAKLAYILDSTAAPVCIIAPISSWIAYVTSIFAEQFKAANLDL
;
A
#
# COMPACT_ATOMS: atom_id res chain seq x y z
N MET A 1 28.10 -4.35 -14.50
CA MET A 1 28.03 -5.83 -14.61
C MET A 1 26.59 -6.21 -14.93
N GLU A 2 26.37 -6.94 -16.01
CA GLU A 2 25.04 -7.47 -16.32
C GLU A 2 24.86 -8.74 -15.48
N TYR A 3 24.08 -8.65 -14.41
CA TYR A 3 23.78 -9.80 -13.55
C TYR A 3 22.83 -10.80 -14.20
N GLY A 4 22.30 -10.50 -15.39
CA GLY A 4 21.48 -11.39 -16.21
C GLY A 4 20.40 -12.12 -15.41
N VAL A 5 20.37 -13.45 -15.51
CA VAL A 5 19.39 -14.31 -14.81
C VAL A 5 19.51 -14.25 -13.29
N LEU A 6 20.69 -13.92 -12.72
CA LEU A 6 20.90 -13.80 -11.28
C LEU A 6 20.05 -12.71 -10.63
N SER A 7 19.70 -11.64 -11.37
CA SER A 7 18.86 -10.54 -10.85
C SER A 7 17.41 -10.96 -10.54
N VAL A 8 16.96 -12.08 -11.10
CA VAL A 8 15.61 -12.60 -10.90
C VAL A 8 15.50 -13.52 -9.67
N ILE A 9 16.63 -14.00 -9.16
CA ILE A 9 16.67 -14.91 -7.99
C ILE A 9 16.09 -14.26 -6.72
N PRO A 10 16.49 -13.03 -6.30
CA PRO A 10 15.99 -12.43 -5.08
C PRO A 10 14.47 -12.28 -5.02
N PRO A 11 13.78 -11.74 -6.04
CA PRO A 11 12.33 -11.62 -6.01
C PRO A 11 11.61 -12.98 -6.04
N ILE A 12 12.10 -13.95 -6.82
CA ILE A 12 11.51 -15.31 -6.82
C ILE A 12 11.66 -15.95 -5.45
N LEU A 13 12.82 -15.85 -4.82
CA LEU A 13 13.07 -16.40 -3.49
C LEU A 13 12.15 -15.76 -2.45
N ALA A 14 12.02 -14.41 -2.46
CA ALA A 14 11.14 -13.70 -1.55
C ALA A 14 9.68 -14.14 -1.69
N ILE A 15 9.17 -14.23 -2.92
CA ILE A 15 7.79 -14.66 -3.19
C ILE A 15 7.58 -16.12 -2.75
N THR A 16 8.51 -17.01 -3.11
CA THR A 16 8.41 -18.44 -2.76
C THR A 16 8.41 -18.62 -1.24
N LEU A 17 9.34 -17.96 -0.53
CA LEU A 17 9.37 -17.98 0.92
C LEU A 17 8.10 -17.41 1.54
N ALA A 18 7.57 -16.30 1.03
CA ALA A 18 6.34 -15.70 1.55
C ALA A 18 5.13 -16.64 1.43
N ILE A 19 5.04 -17.40 0.32
CA ILE A 19 3.97 -18.38 0.12
C ILE A 19 4.14 -19.59 1.06
N VAL A 20 5.36 -20.09 1.22
CA VAL A 20 5.66 -21.29 2.02
C VAL A 20 5.56 -21.01 3.52
N THR A 21 6.19 -19.92 3.98
CA THR A 21 6.24 -19.55 5.40
C THR A 21 5.00 -18.81 5.88
N LYS A 22 4.23 -18.20 4.97
CA LYS A 22 3.14 -17.24 5.25
C LYS A 22 3.60 -16.01 6.02
N GLU A 23 4.91 -15.73 6.00
CA GLU A 23 5.57 -14.64 6.70
C GLU A 23 6.22 -13.70 5.68
N VAL A 24 5.59 -12.54 5.44
CA VAL A 24 6.02 -11.59 4.40
C VAL A 24 7.30 -10.88 4.81
N TYR A 25 7.41 -10.43 6.06
CA TYR A 25 8.56 -9.61 6.51
C TYR A 25 9.88 -10.37 6.45
N THR A 26 9.91 -11.58 7.00
CA THR A 26 11.11 -12.43 6.97
C THR A 26 11.49 -12.80 5.54
N SER A 27 10.52 -13.09 4.69
CA SER A 27 10.74 -13.42 3.28
C SER A 27 11.33 -12.25 2.49
N LEU A 28 10.85 -11.03 2.73
CA LEU A 28 11.40 -9.81 2.12
C LEU A 28 12.83 -9.53 2.59
N ILE A 29 13.12 -9.68 3.89
CA ILE A 29 14.48 -9.51 4.43
C ILE A 29 15.45 -10.48 3.77
N VAL A 30 15.07 -11.76 3.63
CA VAL A 30 15.89 -12.77 2.96
C VAL A 30 16.08 -12.43 1.49
N GLY A 31 15.03 -11.96 0.80
CA GLY A 31 15.11 -11.52 -0.59
C GLY A 31 16.07 -10.35 -0.78
N ILE A 32 15.96 -9.32 0.06
CA ILE A 32 16.85 -8.15 0.03
C ILE A 32 18.30 -8.55 0.32
N PHE A 33 18.51 -9.39 1.33
CA PHE A 33 19.83 -9.90 1.67
C PHE A 33 20.46 -10.69 0.53
N THR A 34 19.67 -11.55 -0.12
CA THR A 34 20.12 -12.32 -1.30
C THR A 34 20.49 -11.40 -2.46
N GLY A 35 19.71 -10.35 -2.70
CA GLY A 35 20.06 -9.31 -3.68
C GLY A 35 21.38 -8.60 -3.36
N CYS A 36 21.58 -8.22 -2.10
CA CYS A 36 22.84 -7.62 -1.64
C CYS A 36 24.01 -8.58 -1.75
N LEU A 37 23.81 -9.89 -1.51
CA LEU A 37 24.83 -10.92 -1.69
C LEU A 37 25.31 -11.00 -3.15
N ILE A 38 24.39 -10.97 -4.10
CA ILE A 38 24.73 -10.96 -5.54
C ILE A 38 25.52 -9.69 -5.90
N LEU A 39 25.09 -8.53 -5.37
CA LEU A 39 25.73 -7.24 -5.62
C LEU A 39 27.14 -7.11 -5.01
N THR A 40 27.45 -7.91 -4.00
CA THR A 40 28.75 -7.88 -3.27
C THR A 40 29.61 -9.10 -3.57
N ASP A 41 29.44 -9.73 -4.73
CA ASP A 41 30.17 -10.92 -5.16
C ASP A 41 30.21 -12.03 -4.09
N PHE A 42 29.04 -12.27 -3.48
CA PHE A 42 28.83 -13.28 -2.42
C PHE A 42 29.60 -13.07 -1.13
N ASN A 43 30.00 -11.83 -0.83
CA ASN A 43 30.62 -11.50 0.46
C ASN A 43 29.51 -11.21 1.51
N PRO A 44 29.29 -12.09 2.52
CA PRO A 44 28.16 -11.96 3.45
C PRO A 44 28.27 -10.75 4.37
N LEU A 45 29.48 -10.32 4.73
CA LEU A 45 29.68 -9.17 5.61
C LEU A 45 29.36 -7.87 4.86
N LEU A 46 29.85 -7.74 3.63
CA LEU A 46 29.52 -6.60 2.78
C LEU A 46 28.04 -6.59 2.38
N ALA A 47 27.43 -7.74 2.14
CA ALA A 47 26.00 -7.84 1.85
C ALA A 47 25.15 -7.35 3.03
N PHE A 48 25.55 -7.68 4.25
CA PHE A 48 24.85 -7.24 5.45
C PHE A 48 24.91 -5.71 5.62
N THR A 49 26.09 -5.12 5.53
CA THR A 49 26.24 -3.65 5.58
C THR A 49 25.46 -2.97 4.44
N LYS A 50 25.58 -3.47 3.21
CA LYS A 50 24.89 -2.95 2.05
C LYS A 50 23.36 -3.01 2.18
N MET A 51 22.84 -4.07 2.82
CA MET A 51 21.42 -4.20 3.10
C MET A 51 20.92 -3.06 3.99
N PHE A 52 21.63 -2.77 5.09
CA PHE A 52 21.27 -1.66 5.99
C PHE A 52 21.42 -0.31 5.31
N ASP A 53 22.51 -0.08 4.57
CA ASP A 53 22.72 1.16 3.82
C ASP A 53 21.57 1.42 2.84
N ASN A 54 21.15 0.40 2.10
CA ASN A 54 20.02 0.51 1.16
C ASN A 54 18.69 0.80 1.89
N VAL A 55 18.42 0.11 2.99
CA VAL A 55 17.19 0.34 3.78
C VAL A 55 17.17 1.75 4.34
N PHE A 56 18.25 2.19 5.01
CA PHE A 56 18.33 3.52 5.60
C PHE A 56 18.33 4.64 4.56
N SER A 57 19.01 4.43 3.43
CA SER A 57 18.99 5.38 2.31
C SER A 57 17.58 5.56 1.75
N LYS A 58 16.83 4.46 1.57
CA LYS A 58 15.44 4.54 1.10
C LYS A 58 14.50 5.12 2.15
N MET A 59 14.67 4.78 3.43
CA MET A 59 13.87 5.39 4.50
C MET A 59 14.15 6.89 4.66
N GLY A 60 15.40 7.32 4.43
CA GLY A 60 15.82 8.72 4.52
C GLY A 60 15.59 9.54 3.25
N ASP A 61 15.01 8.96 2.21
CA ASP A 61 14.68 9.67 0.98
C ASP A 61 13.66 10.78 1.25
N ALA A 62 14.17 12.01 1.24
CA ALA A 62 13.40 13.20 1.57
C ALA A 62 12.41 13.62 0.47
N GLU A 63 12.61 13.18 -0.77
CA GLU A 63 11.75 13.58 -1.88
C GLU A 63 10.47 12.75 -1.93
N TRP A 64 10.53 11.47 -1.58
CA TRP A 64 9.39 10.56 -1.72
C TRP A 64 9.04 9.80 -0.43
N ASN A 65 9.97 9.07 0.15
CA ASN A 65 9.63 8.14 1.23
C ASN A 65 9.34 8.83 2.56
N VAL A 66 10.10 9.87 2.93
CA VAL A 66 9.87 10.63 4.17
C VAL A 66 8.51 11.35 4.15
N PRO A 67 8.11 12.08 3.10
CA PRO A 67 6.77 12.65 3.01
C PRO A 67 5.65 11.61 3.11
N ASN A 68 5.80 10.46 2.46
CA ASN A 68 4.82 9.38 2.55
C ASN A 68 4.69 8.80 3.96
N MET A 69 5.79 8.58 4.66
CA MET A 69 5.77 8.12 6.06
C MET A 69 5.04 9.13 6.97
N ILE A 70 5.36 10.42 6.81
CA ILE A 70 4.71 11.50 7.54
C ILE A 70 3.21 11.54 7.20
N PHE A 71 2.85 11.47 5.93
CA PHE A 71 1.47 11.43 5.47
C PHE A 71 0.67 10.28 6.12
N ILE A 72 1.21 9.07 6.14
CA ILE A 72 0.55 7.90 6.77
C ILE A 72 0.35 8.11 8.27
N LEU A 73 1.33 8.67 8.98
CA LEU A 73 1.24 8.99 10.41
C LEU A 73 0.15 10.04 10.70
N PHE A 74 0.13 11.13 9.92
CA PHE A 74 -0.91 12.15 10.03
C PHE A 74 -2.30 11.59 9.70
N LEU A 75 -2.40 10.78 8.67
CA LEU A 75 -3.65 10.15 8.27
C LEU A 75 -4.19 9.21 9.37
N GLY A 76 -3.35 8.34 9.93
CA GLY A 76 -3.72 7.48 11.03
C GLY A 76 -4.18 8.26 12.26
N SER A 77 -3.46 9.34 12.58
CA SER A 77 -3.82 10.25 13.68
C SER A 77 -5.17 10.93 13.44
N LEU A 78 -5.39 11.46 12.23
CA LEU A 78 -6.65 12.10 11.84
C LEU A 78 -7.84 11.13 11.95
N ILE A 79 -7.70 9.91 11.42
CA ILE A 79 -8.73 8.88 11.51
C ILE A 79 -9.05 8.54 12.97
N THR A 80 -8.02 8.45 13.81
CA THR A 80 -8.18 8.18 15.24
C THR A 80 -8.96 9.31 15.92
N VAL A 81 -8.63 10.56 15.65
CA VAL A 81 -9.32 11.73 16.19
C VAL A 81 -10.78 11.78 15.72
N ILE A 82 -11.04 11.59 14.43
CA ILE A 82 -12.41 11.56 13.88
C ILE A 82 -13.23 10.45 14.53
N THR A 83 -12.64 9.28 14.73
CA THR A 83 -13.33 8.14 15.36
C THR A 83 -13.61 8.41 16.83
N ALA A 84 -12.63 8.96 17.57
CA ALA A 84 -12.77 9.33 18.98
C ALA A 84 -13.80 10.45 19.18
N ALA A 85 -13.87 11.41 18.25
CA ALA A 85 -14.88 12.48 18.23
C ALA A 85 -16.29 11.98 17.88
N GLY A 86 -16.47 10.69 17.57
CA GLY A 86 -17.77 10.09 17.23
C GLY A 86 -18.17 10.26 15.76
N GLY A 87 -17.27 10.73 14.90
CA GLY A 87 -17.53 10.96 13.48
C GLY A 87 -17.97 9.67 12.75
N SER A 88 -17.29 8.56 12.99
CA SER A 88 -17.66 7.26 12.41
C SER A 88 -19.07 6.80 12.85
N ARG A 89 -19.43 7.08 14.11
CA ARG A 89 -20.78 6.74 14.62
C ARG A 89 -21.86 7.62 14.01
N ALA A 90 -21.64 8.94 13.94
CA ALA A 90 -22.57 9.87 13.32
C ALA A 90 -22.81 9.53 11.84
N PHE A 91 -21.74 9.19 11.11
CA PHE A 91 -21.86 8.71 9.74
C PHE A 91 -22.65 7.41 9.65
N ALA A 92 -22.41 6.45 10.55
CA ALA A 92 -23.14 5.19 10.58
C ALA A 92 -24.64 5.38 10.85
N GLU A 93 -25.01 6.30 11.74
CA GLU A 93 -26.41 6.65 12.03
C GLU A 93 -27.08 7.30 10.81
N TRP A 94 -26.41 8.26 10.15
CA TRP A 94 -26.86 8.88 8.92
C TRP A 94 -26.98 7.85 7.78
N ALA A 95 -25.96 7.06 7.52
CA ALA A 95 -25.95 6.03 6.47
C ALA A 95 -27.01 4.95 6.71
N SER A 96 -27.24 4.59 7.98
CA SER A 96 -28.28 3.62 8.36
C SER A 96 -29.70 4.08 8.05
N SER A 97 -29.93 5.38 7.92
CA SER A 97 -31.22 5.92 7.48
C SER A 97 -31.46 5.72 5.98
N LYS A 98 -30.41 5.62 5.20
CA LYS A 98 -30.45 5.46 3.74
C LYS A 98 -30.25 4.01 3.31
N ILE A 99 -29.45 3.26 4.04
CA ILE A 99 -29.11 1.86 3.76
C ILE A 99 -30.15 0.96 4.41
N LYS A 100 -30.85 0.17 3.60
CA LYS A 100 -31.98 -0.66 4.05
C LYS A 100 -31.66 -2.15 4.19
N ASN A 101 -30.57 -2.62 3.59
CA ASN A 101 -30.25 -4.04 3.58
C ASN A 101 -28.73 -4.27 3.42
N ARG A 102 -28.33 -5.55 3.54
CA ARG A 102 -26.94 -6.00 3.44
C ARG A 102 -26.29 -5.70 2.09
N ALA A 103 -27.03 -5.80 0.99
CA ALA A 103 -26.50 -5.52 -0.34
C ALA A 103 -26.17 -4.03 -0.50
N TRP A 104 -27.05 -3.15 -0.04
CA TRP A 104 -26.83 -1.71 -0.04
C TRP A 104 -25.65 -1.28 0.86
N ALA A 105 -25.43 -1.97 1.99
CA ALA A 105 -24.26 -1.70 2.83
C ALA A 105 -22.94 -2.02 2.12
N GLN A 106 -22.90 -3.12 1.37
CA GLN A 106 -21.74 -3.48 0.54
C GLN A 106 -21.58 -2.54 -0.66
N GLY A 107 -22.69 -2.21 -1.34
CA GLY A 107 -22.70 -1.27 -2.45
C GLY A 107 -22.22 0.13 -2.04
N ALA A 108 -22.59 0.59 -0.86
CA ALA A 108 -22.10 1.87 -0.31
C ALA A 108 -20.60 1.84 -0.05
N ALA A 109 -20.06 0.75 0.50
CA ALA A 109 -18.62 0.58 0.67
C ALA A 109 -17.88 0.62 -0.67
N TRP A 110 -18.41 -0.08 -1.68
CA TRP A 110 -17.86 -0.12 -3.03
C TRP A 110 -17.91 1.24 -3.71
N LEU A 111 -19.05 1.96 -3.65
CA LEU A 111 -19.20 3.29 -4.22
C LEU A 111 -18.25 4.30 -3.58
N LEU A 112 -18.12 4.30 -2.24
CA LEU A 112 -17.16 5.17 -1.56
C LEU A 112 -15.73 4.85 -1.99
N GLY A 113 -15.41 3.56 -2.22
CA GLY A 113 -14.13 3.12 -2.77
C GLY A 113 -13.83 3.70 -4.15
N LEU A 114 -14.84 3.91 -4.98
CA LEU A 114 -14.67 4.57 -6.28
C LEU A 114 -14.47 6.08 -6.18
N PHE A 115 -15.08 6.74 -5.19
CA PHE A 115 -14.99 8.20 -5.04
C PHE A 115 -13.68 8.67 -4.38
N ILE A 116 -13.10 7.84 -3.51
CA ILE A 116 -11.84 8.16 -2.84
C ILE A 116 -10.69 7.49 -3.60
N PHE A 117 -10.28 8.07 -4.72
CA PHE A 117 -9.30 7.49 -5.63
C PHE A 117 -7.89 8.15 -5.57
N ILE A 118 -7.69 9.09 -4.68
CA ILE A 118 -6.44 9.86 -4.61
C ILE A 118 -5.27 8.97 -4.16
N ASP A 119 -5.51 8.13 -3.15
CA ASP A 119 -4.52 7.26 -2.54
C ASP A 119 -5.19 6.00 -2.00
N ASP A 120 -4.59 4.83 -2.18
CA ASP A 120 -5.16 3.53 -1.79
C ASP A 120 -5.14 3.30 -0.28
N TYR A 121 -4.11 3.77 0.43
CA TYR A 121 -4.09 3.73 1.89
C TYR A 121 -5.15 4.63 2.49
N PHE A 122 -5.26 5.85 1.97
CA PHE A 122 -6.32 6.78 2.38
C PHE A 122 -7.70 6.21 2.14
N ASN A 123 -7.94 5.62 0.96
CA ASN A 123 -9.17 4.93 0.61
C ASN A 123 -9.48 3.83 1.64
N SER A 124 -8.58 2.86 1.78
CA SER A 124 -8.81 1.67 2.61
C SER A 124 -9.03 2.01 4.08
N LEU A 125 -8.19 2.88 4.65
CA LEU A 125 -8.26 3.25 6.06
C LEU A 125 -9.49 4.10 6.37
N THR A 126 -9.78 5.10 5.52
CA THR A 126 -10.90 6.02 5.74
C THR A 126 -12.22 5.31 5.58
N ILE A 127 -12.43 4.61 4.46
CA ILE A 127 -13.68 3.90 4.21
C ILE A 127 -13.84 2.76 5.21
N GLY A 128 -12.76 2.02 5.51
CA GLY A 128 -12.78 0.97 6.51
C GLY A 128 -13.26 1.47 7.87
N ALA A 129 -12.76 2.61 8.33
CA ALA A 129 -13.16 3.20 9.60
C ALA A 129 -14.62 3.70 9.59
N ILE A 130 -15.04 4.35 8.49
CA ILE A 130 -16.36 4.98 8.37
C ILE A 130 -17.47 3.96 8.14
N VAL A 131 -17.24 2.97 7.26
CA VAL A 131 -18.27 2.03 6.82
C VAL A 131 -18.41 0.82 7.75
N LYS A 132 -17.37 0.52 8.54
CA LYS A 132 -17.37 -0.61 9.47
C LYS A 132 -18.59 -0.67 10.39
N PRO A 133 -19.04 0.40 11.08
CA PRO A 133 -20.23 0.35 11.93
C PRO A 133 -21.51 0.01 11.14
N VAL A 134 -21.59 0.49 9.89
CA VAL A 134 -22.72 0.20 9.01
C VAL A 134 -22.73 -1.27 8.59
N THR A 135 -21.59 -1.80 8.16
CA THR A 135 -21.47 -3.20 7.74
C THR A 135 -21.68 -4.16 8.90
N ASP A 136 -21.21 -3.83 10.11
CA ASP A 136 -21.44 -4.61 11.33
C ASP A 136 -22.96 -4.68 11.64
N LYS A 137 -23.69 -3.56 11.53
CA LYS A 137 -25.15 -3.50 11.74
C LYS A 137 -25.90 -4.44 10.80
N TYR A 138 -25.47 -4.52 9.52
CA TYR A 138 -26.09 -5.39 8.51
C TYR A 138 -25.44 -6.78 8.41
N ARG A 139 -24.66 -7.18 9.41
CA ARG A 139 -23.99 -8.48 9.51
C ARG A 139 -23.16 -8.84 8.28
N VAL A 140 -22.50 -7.86 7.68
CA VAL A 140 -21.46 -8.10 6.66
C VAL A 140 -20.20 -8.50 7.39
N SER A 141 -19.59 -9.63 7.02
CA SER A 141 -18.33 -10.05 7.68
C SER A 141 -17.20 -9.05 7.39
N ARG A 142 -16.32 -8.87 8.36
CA ARG A 142 -15.15 -7.98 8.22
C ARG A 142 -14.22 -8.43 7.10
N ALA A 143 -14.07 -9.74 6.91
CA ALA A 143 -13.32 -10.28 5.77
C ALA A 143 -13.93 -9.86 4.42
N LYS A 144 -15.26 -9.83 4.31
CA LYS A 144 -15.91 -9.37 3.09
C LYS A 144 -15.79 -7.86 2.88
N LEU A 145 -15.85 -7.07 3.95
CA LEU A 145 -15.57 -5.64 3.88
C LEU A 145 -14.13 -5.41 3.43
N ALA A 146 -13.15 -6.09 4.05
CA ALA A 146 -11.75 -5.99 3.66
C ALA A 146 -11.54 -6.34 2.18
N TYR A 147 -12.17 -7.40 1.70
CA TYR A 147 -12.14 -7.78 0.28
C TYR A 147 -12.69 -6.67 -0.65
N ILE A 148 -13.82 -6.05 -0.27
CA ILE A 148 -14.41 -4.96 -1.07
C ILE A 148 -13.44 -3.78 -1.12
N LEU A 149 -12.85 -3.41 0.01
CA LEU A 149 -11.91 -2.28 0.09
C LEU A 149 -10.65 -2.57 -0.71
N ASP A 150 -10.05 -3.73 -0.54
CA ASP A 150 -8.86 -4.15 -1.25
C ASP A 150 -9.06 -4.21 -2.77
N SER A 151 -10.22 -4.74 -3.20
CA SER A 151 -10.56 -4.82 -4.62
C SER A 151 -10.93 -3.47 -5.28
N THR A 152 -11.17 -2.42 -4.50
CA THR A 152 -11.49 -1.09 -5.02
C THR A 152 -10.36 -0.09 -4.81
N ALA A 153 -9.66 -0.11 -3.69
CA ALA A 153 -8.69 0.91 -3.35
C ALA A 153 -7.54 1.00 -4.37
N ALA A 154 -6.72 -0.02 -4.46
CA ALA A 154 -5.57 0.00 -5.36
C ALA A 154 -5.95 0.03 -6.86
N PRO A 155 -6.89 -0.81 -7.37
CA PRO A 155 -7.26 -0.77 -8.78
C PRO A 155 -7.83 0.58 -9.23
N VAL A 156 -8.64 1.22 -8.39
CA VAL A 156 -9.23 2.52 -8.74
C VAL A 156 -8.16 3.61 -8.72
N CYS A 157 -7.26 3.62 -7.74
CA CYS A 157 -6.15 4.58 -7.68
C CYS A 157 -5.18 4.42 -8.86
N ILE A 158 -4.96 3.20 -9.37
CA ILE A 158 -4.09 2.98 -10.54
C ILE A 158 -4.74 3.49 -11.84
N ILE A 159 -6.06 3.35 -11.98
CA ILE A 159 -6.80 3.77 -13.18
C ILE A 159 -7.10 5.27 -13.16
N ALA A 160 -7.22 5.87 -11.97
CA ALA A 160 -7.57 7.28 -11.82
C ALA A 160 -6.48 8.19 -12.39
N PRO A 161 -6.85 9.23 -13.16
CA PRO A 161 -5.87 10.09 -13.85
C PRO A 161 -5.06 10.98 -12.88
N ILE A 162 -5.53 11.16 -11.66
CA ILE A 162 -4.88 11.93 -10.60
C ILE A 162 -4.85 11.08 -9.35
N SER A 163 -3.72 10.46 -9.07
CA SER A 163 -3.54 9.61 -7.88
C SER A 163 -2.08 9.53 -7.47
N SER A 164 -1.81 9.06 -6.24
CA SER A 164 -0.46 8.77 -5.76
C SER A 164 0.26 7.75 -6.64
N TRP A 165 -0.45 6.76 -7.17
CA TRP A 165 0.11 5.74 -8.05
C TRP A 165 0.54 6.31 -9.41
N ILE A 166 -0.26 7.17 -10.03
CA ILE A 166 0.13 7.83 -11.28
C ILE A 166 1.36 8.73 -11.07
N ALA A 167 1.39 9.49 -9.99
CA ALA A 167 2.55 10.30 -9.65
C ALA A 167 3.82 9.43 -9.48
N TYR A 168 3.70 8.30 -8.78
CA TYR A 168 4.80 7.35 -8.59
C TYR A 168 5.26 6.72 -9.91
N VAL A 169 4.35 6.20 -10.71
CA VAL A 169 4.67 5.59 -12.02
C VAL A 169 5.33 6.61 -12.94
N THR A 170 4.80 7.84 -12.99
CA THR A 170 5.37 8.93 -13.79
C THR A 170 6.79 9.28 -13.34
N SER A 171 7.07 9.29 -12.03
CA SER A 171 8.42 9.56 -11.52
C SER A 171 9.42 8.47 -11.94
N ILE A 172 9.01 7.19 -11.91
CA ILE A 172 9.85 6.07 -12.38
C ILE A 172 10.14 6.21 -13.87
N PHE A 173 9.13 6.52 -14.68
CA PHE A 173 9.34 6.73 -16.11
C PHE A 173 10.30 7.90 -16.37
N ALA A 174 10.09 9.04 -15.71
CA ALA A 174 10.97 10.20 -15.84
C ALA A 174 12.42 9.88 -15.49
N GLU A 175 12.65 9.10 -14.42
CA GLU A 175 13.99 8.65 -14.05
C GLU A 175 14.62 7.75 -15.13
N GLN A 176 13.86 6.80 -15.69
CA GLN A 176 14.34 5.90 -16.74
C GLN A 176 14.59 6.62 -18.07
N PHE A 177 13.74 7.57 -18.47
CA PHE A 177 13.97 8.39 -19.65
C PHE A 177 15.22 9.24 -19.51
N LYS A 178 15.43 9.83 -18.33
CA LYS A 178 16.63 10.60 -18.02
C LYS A 178 17.90 9.75 -18.07
N ALA A 179 17.84 8.52 -17.57
CA ALA A 179 18.93 7.55 -17.62
C ALA A 179 19.24 7.10 -19.07
N ALA A 180 18.22 7.04 -19.92
CA ALA A 180 18.35 6.70 -21.35
C ALA A 180 18.70 7.89 -22.27
N ASN A 181 18.90 9.11 -21.69
CA ASN A 181 19.08 10.36 -22.44
C ASN A 181 17.95 10.65 -23.46
N LEU A 182 16.73 10.29 -23.11
CA LEU A 182 15.53 10.59 -23.90
C LEU A 182 14.82 11.77 -23.23
N ASP A 183 14.65 12.86 -23.99
CA ASP A 183 13.84 14.01 -23.54
C ASP A 183 12.35 13.65 -23.67
N LEU A 184 11.58 13.97 -22.60
CA LEU A 184 10.11 13.87 -22.59
C LEU A 184 9.49 15.19 -23.04
#